data_bcfdcdf9455e48f1cd01d95a99816cdd
#
_entry.id   bcfdcdf9455e48f1cd01d95a99816cdd
#
_cell.length_a   1.000
_cell.length_b   1.000
_cell.length_c   1.000
_cell.angle_alpha   90.00
_cell.angle_beta   90.00
_cell.angle_gamma   90.00
#
_symmetry.space_group_name_H-M   'P 1'
#
loop_
_entity.id
_entity.type
_entity.pdbx_description
1 polymer ?
#
loop_
_entity_poly.entity_id
_entity_poly.type
_entity_poly.pdbx_seq_one_letter_code
_entity_poly.pdbx_strand_id
1 'polypeptide(L)'
;MADIKLLDCTLRDGGYVNNWQWGFGSARRIIQTLTRAGVDIVEVGFLRNVDGYEPDVTVCNTIEELNRLLPDEGQRGHTMYSGMAMRSNYDIAKLSPYDGHGIEIIRITAHDYDIKDGMDFARRIKELGYKVSINPINIMGYSDKDLLWIFEQVNEIHPWQFSIVDTFGSMRRRDLERIVSMADHNLAPDIRLALHLHENMALSFCLAQEFLDKHLRRDLAVDGSLMGMGRIPGNLPIELIADYMNEYFGGHYNIDDLMDAIQDHIAPIKGNCAWGYTPAYFLSAKFNLHRNYAEHYLGKGDLTNRDINHILAAIAPNKKTVFDAAYADTLYTEYKNRRIDDAGALAALQRAFAGKTVLVLAPGGSLAAEAGRAAVAAAQADVTVSANFVPDFVTPDYAFFTNAKRFDVDAAYPCPLILTSNLRADKDATVVNYDRLSATDAQGGNSVLMLLRLLRQCGAARVLLAGADGYRSGTAAYADEGLHTHTGRGAAYNAQMAGAIRAAGLPVEFITPSEYERV
;
A
#
# COMPACT_ATOMS: atom_id res chain seq x y z
N MET A 1 -12.17 -35.66 -17.57
CA MET A 1 -11.87 -34.74 -16.46
C MET A 1 -11.73 -33.36 -17.05
N ALA A 2 -12.04 -32.31 -16.35
CA ALA A 2 -11.77 -30.95 -16.79
C ALA A 2 -10.26 -30.75 -17.06
N ASP A 3 -9.90 -30.02 -18.11
CA ASP A 3 -8.52 -29.64 -18.37
C ASP A 3 -8.17 -28.44 -17.46
N ILE A 4 -7.17 -28.61 -16.58
CA ILE A 4 -6.75 -27.59 -15.63
C ILE A 4 -5.38 -27.09 -16.06
N LYS A 5 -5.24 -25.78 -16.24
CA LYS A 5 -4.00 -25.14 -16.70
C LYS A 5 -3.42 -24.22 -15.66
N LEU A 6 -2.09 -24.24 -15.56
CA LEU A 6 -1.30 -23.30 -14.78
C LEU A 6 -0.74 -22.20 -15.67
N LEU A 7 -0.99 -20.94 -15.30
CA LEU A 7 -0.46 -19.78 -16.01
C LEU A 7 0.57 -19.05 -15.14
N ASP A 8 1.74 -18.77 -15.71
CA ASP A 8 2.71 -17.84 -15.12
C ASP A 8 2.52 -16.43 -15.67
N CYS A 9 2.43 -15.45 -14.79
CA CYS A 9 2.34 -14.03 -15.13
C CYS A 9 3.55 -13.20 -14.61
N THR A 10 4.67 -13.84 -14.27
CA THR A 10 5.85 -13.18 -13.69
C THR A 10 6.34 -12.01 -14.54
N LEU A 11 6.55 -12.22 -15.83
CA LEU A 11 7.11 -11.19 -16.72
C LEU A 11 6.16 -10.03 -16.99
N ARG A 12 4.86 -10.25 -16.86
CA ARG A 12 3.85 -9.21 -17.04
C ARG A 12 3.48 -8.53 -15.73
N ASP A 13 2.95 -9.28 -14.75
CA ASP A 13 2.48 -8.69 -13.50
C ASP A 13 3.63 -8.43 -12.52
N GLY A 14 4.62 -9.32 -12.49
CA GLY A 14 5.87 -9.10 -11.75
C GLY A 14 6.60 -7.83 -12.20
N GLY A 15 6.46 -7.45 -13.45
CA GLY A 15 7.03 -6.22 -14.00
C GLY A 15 6.61 -4.92 -13.29
N TYR A 16 5.50 -4.90 -12.59
CA TYR A 16 5.14 -3.75 -11.72
C TYR A 16 6.14 -3.51 -10.58
N VAL A 17 6.97 -4.49 -10.23
CA VAL A 17 7.99 -4.37 -9.18
C VAL A 17 9.28 -3.72 -9.72
N ASN A 18 9.68 -4.07 -10.95
CA ASN A 18 10.95 -3.64 -11.56
C ASN A 18 10.76 -2.77 -12.81
N ASN A 19 9.56 -2.21 -13.03
CA ASN A 19 9.19 -1.42 -14.23
C ASN A 19 9.41 -2.20 -15.55
N TRP A 20 9.16 -3.51 -15.53
CA TRP A 20 9.39 -4.45 -16.65
C TRP A 20 10.82 -4.50 -17.17
N GLN A 21 11.79 -3.97 -16.41
CA GLN A 21 13.22 -3.99 -16.71
C GLN A 21 13.80 -5.35 -16.31
N TRP A 22 13.72 -6.31 -17.23
CA TRP A 22 14.16 -7.68 -16.98
C TRP A 22 15.56 -7.97 -17.54
N GLY A 23 15.93 -7.26 -18.61
CA GLY A 23 17.03 -7.64 -19.49
C GLY A 23 16.62 -8.77 -20.44
N PHE A 24 16.89 -8.62 -21.72
CA PHE A 24 16.49 -9.58 -22.76
C PHE A 24 16.90 -11.03 -22.44
N GLY A 25 18.16 -11.22 -22.02
CA GLY A 25 18.68 -12.54 -21.69
C GLY A 25 18.01 -13.19 -20.47
N SER A 26 17.67 -12.39 -19.45
CA SER A 26 16.99 -12.89 -18.25
C SER A 26 15.53 -13.22 -18.52
N ALA A 27 14.79 -12.34 -19.22
CA ALA A 27 13.42 -12.61 -19.63
C ALA A 27 13.30 -13.90 -20.45
N ARG A 28 14.19 -14.08 -21.43
CA ARG A 28 14.23 -15.29 -22.26
C ARG A 28 14.54 -16.55 -21.43
N ARG A 29 15.47 -16.48 -20.47
CA ARG A 29 15.77 -17.63 -19.59
C ARG A 29 14.61 -17.97 -18.68
N ILE A 30 13.94 -16.99 -18.12
CA ILE A 30 12.73 -17.21 -17.31
C ILE A 30 11.68 -17.97 -18.15
N ILE A 31 11.40 -17.52 -19.36
CA ILE A 31 10.44 -18.19 -20.27
C ILE A 31 10.90 -19.63 -20.56
N GLN A 32 12.17 -19.83 -20.90
CA GLN A 32 12.71 -21.16 -21.18
C GLN A 32 12.59 -22.09 -19.97
N THR A 33 12.87 -21.59 -18.76
CA THR A 33 12.79 -22.38 -17.53
C THR A 33 11.35 -22.73 -17.19
N LEU A 34 10.40 -21.77 -17.30
CA LEU A 34 8.98 -22.02 -17.12
C LEU A 34 8.44 -23.05 -18.15
N THR A 35 8.88 -22.94 -19.40
CA THR A 35 8.53 -23.91 -20.44
C THR A 35 9.06 -25.32 -20.11
N ARG A 36 10.32 -25.41 -19.66
CA ARG A 36 10.93 -26.69 -19.24
C ARG A 36 10.28 -27.25 -17.98
N ALA A 37 9.84 -26.38 -17.06
CA ALA A 37 9.08 -26.76 -15.90
C ALA A 37 7.69 -27.32 -16.22
N GLY A 38 7.24 -27.22 -17.49
CA GLY A 38 5.95 -27.73 -17.94
C GLY A 38 4.78 -26.80 -17.63
N VAL A 39 5.01 -25.50 -17.37
CA VAL A 39 3.94 -24.52 -17.18
C VAL A 39 3.10 -24.42 -18.44
N ASP A 40 1.77 -24.51 -18.33
CA ASP A 40 0.87 -24.59 -19.48
C ASP A 40 0.80 -23.29 -20.28
N ILE A 41 0.82 -22.15 -19.58
CA ILE A 41 0.71 -20.83 -20.21
C ILE A 41 1.73 -19.89 -19.59
N VAL A 42 2.54 -19.22 -20.41
CA VAL A 42 3.50 -18.19 -19.96
C VAL A 42 3.08 -16.83 -20.53
N GLU A 43 2.76 -15.88 -19.63
CA GLU A 43 2.43 -14.51 -20.01
C GLU A 43 3.70 -13.67 -20.18
N VAL A 44 4.08 -13.41 -21.42
CA VAL A 44 5.39 -12.87 -21.80
C VAL A 44 5.55 -11.39 -21.46
N GLY A 45 4.45 -10.62 -21.50
CA GLY A 45 4.51 -9.19 -21.22
C GLY A 45 3.24 -8.42 -21.63
N PHE A 46 3.41 -7.10 -21.73
CA PHE A 46 2.33 -6.19 -22.14
C PHE A 46 2.46 -5.73 -23.60
N LEU A 47 1.31 -5.63 -24.27
CA LEU A 47 1.12 -4.83 -25.48
C LEU A 47 0.59 -3.44 -25.05
N ARG A 48 1.40 -2.42 -25.27
CA ARG A 48 1.09 -1.01 -24.95
C ARG A 48 1.68 -0.08 -26.02
N ASN A 49 1.11 1.10 -26.16
CA ASN A 49 1.71 2.16 -26.96
C ASN A 49 2.92 2.73 -26.17
N VAL A 50 4.12 2.48 -26.68
CA VAL A 50 5.39 2.98 -26.10
C VAL A 50 6.24 3.64 -27.19
N ASP A 51 7.20 4.48 -26.77
CA ASP A 51 8.11 5.20 -27.68
C ASP A 51 9.28 4.29 -28.11
N GLY A 52 9.03 3.42 -29.09
CA GLY A 52 10.06 2.53 -29.63
C GLY A 52 10.13 1.17 -28.91
N TYR A 53 11.01 0.32 -29.43
CA TYR A 53 11.28 -1.02 -28.88
C TYR A 53 12.54 -1.00 -28.03
N GLU A 54 12.39 -1.46 -26.79
CA GLU A 54 13.50 -1.66 -25.84
C GLU A 54 13.64 -3.17 -25.55
N PRO A 55 14.73 -3.83 -25.97
CA PRO A 55 14.89 -5.30 -25.81
C PRO A 55 14.83 -5.78 -24.36
N ASP A 56 15.27 -4.94 -23.42
CA ASP A 56 15.36 -5.29 -22.00
C ASP A 56 14.04 -5.15 -21.24
N VAL A 57 12.98 -4.68 -21.93
CA VAL A 57 11.66 -4.39 -21.34
C VAL A 57 10.59 -5.31 -21.95
N THR A 58 9.72 -5.88 -21.11
CA THR A 58 8.61 -6.74 -21.56
C THR A 58 7.31 -5.97 -21.80
N VAL A 59 7.40 -4.70 -22.19
CA VAL A 59 6.30 -3.86 -22.65
C VAL A 59 6.59 -3.43 -24.07
N CYS A 60 5.79 -3.85 -25.04
CA CYS A 60 6.07 -3.73 -26.46
C CYS A 60 4.89 -3.14 -27.23
N ASN A 61 5.17 -2.56 -28.42
CA ASN A 61 4.16 -2.06 -29.33
C ASN A 61 3.50 -3.16 -30.16
N THR A 62 4.24 -4.22 -30.49
CA THR A 62 3.79 -5.25 -31.41
C THR A 62 3.99 -6.65 -30.83
N ILE A 63 3.25 -7.59 -31.38
CA ILE A 63 3.34 -9.00 -30.99
C ILE A 63 4.67 -9.62 -31.44
N GLU A 64 5.22 -9.17 -32.55
CA GLU A 64 6.50 -9.61 -33.10
C GLU A 64 7.66 -9.24 -32.16
N GLU A 65 7.58 -8.08 -31.52
CA GLU A 65 8.57 -7.65 -30.50
C GLU A 65 8.55 -8.58 -29.29
N LEU A 66 7.38 -8.95 -28.76
CA LEU A 66 7.24 -9.92 -27.68
C LEU A 66 7.67 -11.33 -28.11
N ASN A 67 7.35 -11.75 -29.34
CA ASN A 67 7.72 -13.07 -29.87
C ASN A 67 9.24 -13.30 -29.90
N ARG A 68 10.07 -12.25 -29.92
CA ARG A 68 11.53 -12.36 -29.85
C ARG A 68 12.05 -12.99 -28.54
N LEU A 69 11.22 -12.93 -27.48
CA LEU A 69 11.56 -13.51 -26.17
C LEU A 69 11.32 -15.03 -26.13
N LEU A 70 10.50 -15.56 -27.04
CA LEU A 70 10.09 -16.96 -27.02
C LEU A 70 11.25 -17.91 -27.32
N PRO A 71 11.22 -19.13 -26.77
CA PRO A 71 12.09 -20.22 -27.20
C PRO A 71 11.85 -20.58 -28.67
N ASP A 72 12.82 -21.24 -29.27
CA ASP A 72 12.65 -21.80 -30.60
C ASP A 72 11.48 -22.82 -30.61
N GLU A 73 10.74 -22.92 -31.70
CA GLU A 73 9.49 -23.71 -31.76
C GLU A 73 9.67 -25.16 -31.27
N GLY A 74 10.77 -25.81 -31.64
CA GLY A 74 11.07 -27.17 -31.21
C GLY A 74 11.34 -27.33 -29.70
N GLN A 75 11.45 -26.23 -28.95
CA GLN A 75 11.70 -26.20 -27.50
C GLN A 75 10.47 -25.85 -26.68
N ARG A 76 9.35 -25.50 -27.33
CA ARG A 76 8.14 -24.97 -26.65
C ARG A 76 7.31 -26.06 -25.98
N GLY A 77 7.43 -27.33 -26.40
CA GLY A 77 6.65 -28.42 -25.86
C GLY A 77 5.14 -28.17 -26.03
N HIS A 78 4.39 -28.30 -24.95
CA HIS A 78 2.94 -28.01 -24.91
C HIS A 78 2.61 -26.61 -24.39
N THR A 79 3.62 -25.82 -23.98
CA THR A 79 3.43 -24.49 -23.40
C THR A 79 2.87 -23.52 -24.44
N MET A 80 1.76 -22.88 -24.10
CA MET A 80 1.16 -21.77 -24.83
C MET A 80 1.73 -20.43 -24.30
N TYR A 81 1.76 -19.43 -25.17
CA TYR A 81 2.24 -18.11 -24.78
C TYR A 81 1.15 -17.08 -24.88
N SER A 82 1.15 -16.14 -23.93
CA SER A 82 0.18 -15.07 -23.90
C SER A 82 0.82 -13.69 -23.75
N GLY A 83 0.11 -12.66 -24.18
CA GLY A 83 0.40 -11.26 -23.90
C GLY A 83 -0.85 -10.57 -23.39
N MET A 84 -0.69 -9.50 -22.59
CA MET A 84 -1.82 -8.73 -22.09
C MET A 84 -1.96 -7.42 -22.86
N ALA A 85 -3.19 -7.02 -23.16
CA ALA A 85 -3.52 -5.74 -23.76
C ALA A 85 -4.69 -5.08 -23.05
N MET A 86 -4.67 -3.74 -22.97
CA MET A 86 -5.77 -2.93 -22.45
C MET A 86 -6.18 -1.90 -23.49
N ARG A 87 -7.49 -1.83 -23.79
CA ARG A 87 -8.06 -0.91 -24.79
C ARG A 87 -7.62 0.55 -24.57
N SER A 88 -7.55 1.00 -23.34
CA SER A 88 -7.24 2.40 -23.01
C SER A 88 -5.79 2.82 -23.30
N ASN A 89 -4.87 1.87 -23.48
CA ASN A 89 -3.44 2.17 -23.67
C ASN A 89 -2.77 1.37 -24.81
N TYR A 90 -3.56 0.67 -25.64
CA TYR A 90 -3.06 -0.09 -26.79
C TYR A 90 -3.93 0.13 -28.03
N ASP A 91 -3.28 0.50 -29.12
CA ASP A 91 -3.92 0.61 -30.42
C ASP A 91 -3.93 -0.75 -31.14
N ILE A 92 -5.11 -1.30 -31.34
CA ILE A 92 -5.29 -2.61 -32.00
C ILE A 92 -4.75 -2.64 -33.44
N ALA A 93 -4.61 -1.49 -34.10
CA ALA A 93 -4.04 -1.42 -35.44
C ALA A 93 -2.56 -1.88 -35.48
N LYS A 94 -1.89 -1.95 -34.31
CA LYS A 94 -0.53 -2.46 -34.16
C LYS A 94 -0.47 -3.98 -33.94
N LEU A 95 -1.62 -4.65 -33.75
CA LEU A 95 -1.70 -6.08 -33.56
C LEU A 95 -1.92 -6.77 -34.92
N SER A 96 -0.91 -7.50 -35.39
CA SER A 96 -1.02 -8.31 -36.60
C SER A 96 -2.02 -9.45 -36.42
N PRO A 97 -2.73 -9.90 -37.48
CA PRO A 97 -3.50 -11.14 -37.42
C PRO A 97 -2.62 -12.32 -36.97
N TYR A 98 -3.20 -13.24 -36.21
CA TYR A 98 -2.49 -14.44 -35.76
C TYR A 98 -2.14 -15.31 -36.97
N ASP A 99 -0.89 -15.62 -37.14
CA ASP A 99 -0.33 -16.38 -38.26
C ASP A 99 -0.10 -17.87 -37.95
N GLY A 100 -0.49 -18.32 -36.77
CA GLY A 100 -0.28 -19.70 -36.31
C GLY A 100 1.02 -19.90 -35.52
N HIS A 101 1.81 -18.86 -35.31
CA HIS A 101 3.11 -18.92 -34.63
C HIS A 101 3.21 -17.96 -33.43
N GLY A 102 4.07 -18.28 -32.47
CA GLY A 102 4.36 -17.39 -31.35
C GLY A 102 3.26 -17.31 -30.29
N ILE A 103 2.98 -16.09 -29.83
CA ILE A 103 1.95 -15.81 -28.83
C ILE A 103 0.58 -16.04 -29.46
N GLU A 104 -0.21 -16.94 -28.89
CA GLU A 104 -1.52 -17.35 -29.41
C GLU A 104 -2.70 -16.84 -28.55
N ILE A 105 -2.42 -16.41 -27.32
CA ILE A 105 -3.45 -15.94 -26.38
C ILE A 105 -3.24 -14.45 -26.13
N ILE A 106 -4.28 -13.64 -26.35
CA ILE A 106 -4.29 -12.25 -25.88
C ILE A 106 -5.24 -12.14 -24.69
N ARG A 107 -4.69 -11.76 -23.56
CA ARG A 107 -5.45 -11.48 -22.33
C ARG A 107 -5.83 -10.01 -22.33
N ILE A 108 -7.13 -9.74 -22.39
CA ILE A 108 -7.62 -8.36 -22.33
C ILE A 108 -8.07 -8.01 -20.92
N THR A 109 -7.79 -6.79 -20.50
CA THR A 109 -8.25 -6.28 -19.22
C THR A 109 -8.94 -4.94 -19.42
N ALA A 110 -10.00 -4.69 -18.64
CA ALA A 110 -10.77 -3.46 -18.66
C ALA A 110 -11.28 -3.13 -17.24
N HIS A 111 -11.40 -1.85 -16.94
CA HIS A 111 -12.00 -1.36 -15.71
C HIS A 111 -13.54 -1.36 -15.81
N ASP A 112 -14.21 -1.20 -14.67
CA ASP A 112 -15.66 -1.09 -14.57
C ASP A 112 -16.23 0.07 -15.41
N TYR A 113 -15.51 1.20 -15.49
CA TYR A 113 -15.92 2.37 -16.26
C TYR A 113 -15.71 2.25 -17.79
N ASP A 114 -14.86 1.34 -18.25
CA ASP A 114 -14.58 1.09 -19.69
C ASP A 114 -14.83 -0.36 -20.13
N ILE A 115 -15.55 -1.15 -19.32
CA ILE A 115 -15.76 -2.59 -19.56
C ILE A 115 -16.46 -2.86 -20.92
N LYS A 116 -17.36 -1.98 -21.35
CA LYS A 116 -18.04 -2.11 -22.65
C LYS A 116 -17.05 -2.01 -23.82
N ASP A 117 -16.18 -1.01 -23.78
CA ASP A 117 -15.11 -0.82 -24.77
C ASP A 117 -14.12 -2.01 -24.72
N GLY A 118 -13.89 -2.56 -23.52
CA GLY A 118 -13.10 -3.77 -23.34
C GLY A 118 -13.71 -4.99 -24.02
N MET A 119 -15.03 -5.17 -23.98
CA MET A 119 -15.74 -6.25 -24.68
C MET A 119 -15.66 -6.09 -26.20
N ASP A 120 -15.82 -4.88 -26.73
CA ASP A 120 -15.64 -4.62 -28.16
C ASP A 120 -14.20 -4.85 -28.62
N PHE A 121 -13.25 -4.49 -27.80
CA PHE A 121 -11.83 -4.77 -28.03
C PHE A 121 -11.55 -6.28 -28.08
N ALA A 122 -12.15 -7.06 -27.18
CA ALA A 122 -12.05 -8.51 -27.16
C ALA A 122 -12.61 -9.15 -28.45
N ARG A 123 -13.76 -8.69 -28.97
CA ARG A 123 -14.34 -9.15 -30.25
C ARG A 123 -13.36 -8.95 -31.42
N ARG A 124 -12.79 -7.76 -31.52
CA ARG A 124 -11.83 -7.40 -32.56
C ARG A 124 -10.55 -8.24 -32.51
N ILE A 125 -10.02 -8.52 -31.30
CA ILE A 125 -8.84 -9.39 -31.13
C ILE A 125 -9.18 -10.83 -31.55
N LYS A 126 -10.36 -11.32 -31.19
CA LYS A 126 -10.81 -12.64 -31.64
C LYS A 126 -10.94 -12.73 -33.18
N GLU A 127 -11.43 -11.67 -33.83
CA GLU A 127 -11.50 -11.57 -35.28
C GLU A 127 -10.12 -11.62 -35.97
N LEU A 128 -9.06 -11.20 -35.25
CA LEU A 128 -7.67 -11.34 -35.70
C LEU A 128 -7.12 -12.78 -35.55
N GLY A 129 -7.93 -13.73 -35.06
CA GLY A 129 -7.58 -15.16 -34.96
C GLY A 129 -6.95 -15.59 -33.63
N TYR A 130 -6.77 -14.70 -32.67
CA TYR A 130 -6.21 -15.04 -31.35
C TYR A 130 -7.23 -15.75 -30.45
N LYS A 131 -6.75 -16.66 -29.60
CA LYS A 131 -7.47 -17.04 -28.39
C LYS A 131 -7.58 -15.84 -27.46
N VAL A 132 -8.77 -15.53 -26.98
CA VAL A 132 -9.00 -14.36 -26.12
C VAL A 132 -9.29 -14.83 -24.70
N SER A 133 -8.63 -14.21 -23.72
CA SER A 133 -8.99 -14.28 -22.30
C SER A 133 -9.52 -12.92 -21.85
N ILE A 134 -10.74 -12.90 -21.28
CA ILE A 134 -11.37 -11.66 -20.75
C ILE A 134 -11.14 -11.59 -19.24
N ASN A 135 -10.51 -10.51 -18.77
CA ASN A 135 -10.05 -10.33 -17.40
C ASN A 135 -10.57 -9.00 -16.83
N PRO A 136 -11.83 -8.92 -16.36
CA PRO A 136 -12.38 -7.69 -15.79
C PRO A 136 -11.61 -7.30 -14.52
N ILE A 137 -11.17 -6.05 -14.45
CA ILE A 137 -10.45 -5.52 -13.27
C ILE A 137 -11.43 -5.40 -12.11
N ASN A 138 -10.98 -5.80 -10.90
CA ASN A 138 -11.72 -5.67 -9.65
C ASN A 138 -13.11 -6.32 -9.67
N ILE A 139 -13.12 -7.64 -9.88
CA ILE A 139 -14.38 -8.42 -9.92
C ILE A 139 -15.26 -8.18 -8.67
N MET A 140 -14.64 -7.88 -7.52
CA MET A 140 -15.30 -7.57 -6.26
C MET A 140 -16.05 -6.23 -6.26
N GLY A 141 -15.79 -5.38 -7.22
CA GLY A 141 -16.43 -4.07 -7.36
C GLY A 141 -17.76 -4.09 -8.12
N TYR A 142 -18.05 -5.17 -8.85
CA TYR A 142 -19.28 -5.30 -9.64
C TYR A 142 -20.45 -5.80 -8.80
N SER A 143 -21.64 -5.26 -9.07
CA SER A 143 -22.89 -5.84 -8.54
C SER A 143 -23.22 -7.17 -9.25
N ASP A 144 -24.10 -7.98 -8.65
CA ASP A 144 -24.57 -9.22 -9.30
C ASP A 144 -25.22 -8.95 -10.64
N LYS A 145 -25.92 -7.83 -10.79
CA LYS A 145 -26.52 -7.40 -12.07
C LYS A 145 -25.45 -7.11 -13.12
N ASP A 146 -24.37 -6.44 -12.74
CA ASP A 146 -23.27 -6.13 -13.67
C ASP A 146 -22.51 -7.39 -14.05
N LEU A 147 -22.30 -8.32 -13.11
CA LEU A 147 -21.68 -9.62 -13.39
C LEU A 147 -22.53 -10.44 -14.38
N LEU A 148 -23.85 -10.50 -14.22
CA LEU A 148 -24.73 -11.20 -15.14
C LEU A 148 -24.66 -10.58 -16.55
N TRP A 149 -24.65 -9.25 -16.66
CA TRP A 149 -24.47 -8.57 -17.93
C TRP A 149 -23.11 -8.90 -18.56
N ILE A 150 -22.02 -8.93 -17.76
CA ILE A 150 -20.70 -9.33 -18.24
C ILE A 150 -20.74 -10.76 -18.80
N PHE A 151 -21.37 -11.70 -18.09
CA PHE A 151 -21.45 -13.09 -18.55
C PHE A 151 -22.27 -13.22 -19.84
N GLU A 152 -23.34 -12.44 -20.02
CA GLU A 152 -24.08 -12.36 -21.29
C GLU A 152 -23.17 -11.91 -22.43
N GLN A 153 -22.39 -10.82 -22.22
CA GLN A 153 -21.45 -10.32 -23.23
C GLN A 153 -20.33 -11.33 -23.52
N VAL A 154 -19.81 -12.01 -22.49
CA VAL A 154 -18.82 -13.07 -22.63
C VAL A 154 -19.36 -14.24 -23.45
N ASN A 155 -20.60 -14.65 -23.22
CA ASN A 155 -21.24 -15.71 -24.02
C ASN A 155 -21.42 -15.30 -25.47
N GLU A 156 -21.76 -14.04 -25.77
CA GLU A 156 -21.86 -13.52 -27.15
C GLU A 156 -20.49 -13.51 -27.86
N ILE A 157 -19.42 -13.08 -27.13
CA ILE A 157 -18.06 -13.05 -27.68
C ILE A 157 -17.53 -14.47 -27.81
N HIS A 158 -17.90 -15.35 -26.91
CA HIS A 158 -17.44 -16.73 -26.83
C HIS A 158 -15.90 -16.83 -26.82
N PRO A 159 -15.21 -16.21 -25.83
CA PRO A 159 -13.76 -16.24 -25.73
C PRO A 159 -13.27 -17.63 -25.34
N TRP A 160 -11.97 -17.86 -25.47
CA TRP A 160 -11.33 -19.08 -24.99
C TRP A 160 -11.34 -19.20 -23.45
N GLN A 161 -11.29 -18.04 -22.73
CA GLN A 161 -11.23 -17.99 -21.28
C GLN A 161 -11.92 -16.74 -20.73
N PHE A 162 -12.53 -16.88 -19.57
CA PHE A 162 -12.95 -15.78 -18.69
C PHE A 162 -12.22 -15.92 -17.35
N SER A 163 -11.65 -14.83 -16.83
CA SER A 163 -10.89 -14.82 -15.58
C SER A 163 -11.61 -14.05 -14.48
N ILE A 164 -11.74 -14.65 -13.32
CA ILE A 164 -12.13 -13.99 -12.06
C ILE A 164 -10.87 -13.31 -11.52
N VAL A 165 -10.86 -11.96 -11.49
CA VAL A 165 -9.66 -11.18 -11.12
C VAL A 165 -9.88 -10.43 -9.82
N ASP A 166 -9.26 -10.89 -8.75
CA ASP A 166 -9.23 -10.20 -7.45
C ASP A 166 -8.13 -9.14 -7.42
N THR A 167 -8.33 -8.06 -8.17
CA THR A 167 -7.32 -7.00 -8.40
C THR A 167 -6.79 -6.36 -7.11
N PHE A 168 -7.61 -6.27 -6.08
CA PHE A 168 -7.25 -5.63 -4.81
C PHE A 168 -7.00 -6.63 -3.68
N GLY A 169 -6.96 -7.93 -3.98
CA GLY A 169 -6.76 -8.99 -3.00
C GLY A 169 -7.79 -8.93 -1.86
N SER A 170 -9.02 -8.55 -2.18
CA SER A 170 -10.11 -8.32 -1.23
C SER A 170 -11.05 -9.52 -1.08
N MET A 171 -10.92 -10.50 -1.97
CA MET A 171 -11.76 -11.69 -2.03
C MET A 171 -11.57 -12.58 -0.82
N ARG A 172 -12.67 -13.09 -0.30
CA ARG A 172 -12.72 -14.10 0.76
C ARG A 172 -13.41 -15.35 0.25
N ARG A 173 -13.34 -16.44 1.00
CA ARG A 173 -13.93 -17.72 0.63
C ARG A 173 -15.41 -17.61 0.18
N ARG A 174 -16.24 -16.86 0.91
CA ARG A 174 -17.66 -16.68 0.55
C ARG A 174 -17.84 -15.90 -0.76
N ASP A 175 -16.95 -14.96 -1.05
CA ASP A 175 -16.98 -14.18 -2.28
C ASP A 175 -16.59 -15.05 -3.46
N LEU A 176 -15.51 -15.84 -3.30
CA LEU A 176 -15.09 -16.84 -4.30
C LEU A 176 -16.24 -17.82 -4.61
N GLU A 177 -16.85 -18.40 -3.58
CA GLU A 177 -17.96 -19.34 -3.73
C GLU A 177 -19.12 -18.72 -4.53
N ARG A 178 -19.54 -17.51 -4.18
CA ARG A 178 -20.61 -16.78 -4.87
C ARG A 178 -20.26 -16.50 -6.34
N ILE A 179 -19.07 -15.92 -6.60
CA ILE A 179 -18.69 -15.50 -7.96
C ILE A 179 -18.47 -16.71 -8.85
N VAL A 180 -17.79 -17.74 -8.37
CA VAL A 180 -17.57 -18.99 -9.10
C VAL A 180 -18.90 -19.66 -9.44
N SER A 181 -19.82 -19.76 -8.47
CA SER A 181 -21.14 -20.32 -8.71
C SER A 181 -21.91 -19.53 -9.77
N MET A 182 -21.89 -18.19 -9.70
CA MET A 182 -22.55 -17.36 -10.72
C MET A 182 -21.90 -17.57 -12.10
N ALA A 183 -20.58 -17.58 -12.20
CA ALA A 183 -19.87 -17.79 -13.45
C ALA A 183 -20.16 -19.18 -14.05
N ASP A 184 -20.10 -20.23 -13.21
CA ASP A 184 -20.31 -21.62 -13.66
C ASP A 184 -21.72 -21.87 -14.21
N HIS A 185 -22.74 -21.23 -13.62
CA HIS A 185 -24.12 -21.37 -14.07
C HIS A 185 -24.52 -20.48 -15.26
N ASN A 186 -23.79 -19.39 -15.51
CA ASN A 186 -24.19 -18.40 -16.52
C ASN A 186 -23.27 -18.35 -17.75
N LEU A 187 -22.02 -18.81 -17.64
CA LEU A 187 -21.12 -18.91 -18.80
C LEU A 187 -21.35 -20.19 -19.58
N ALA A 188 -21.19 -20.14 -20.89
CA ALA A 188 -21.19 -21.33 -21.74
C ALA A 188 -20.17 -22.37 -21.23
N PRO A 189 -20.51 -23.67 -21.21
CA PRO A 189 -19.73 -24.69 -20.52
C PRO A 189 -18.32 -24.94 -21.07
N ASP A 190 -18.08 -24.57 -22.32
CA ASP A 190 -16.81 -24.69 -23.02
C ASP A 190 -15.92 -23.44 -22.89
N ILE A 191 -16.40 -22.39 -22.24
CA ILE A 191 -15.56 -21.24 -21.84
C ILE A 191 -14.77 -21.63 -20.59
N ARG A 192 -13.43 -21.65 -20.68
CA ARG A 192 -12.53 -21.89 -19.55
C ARG A 192 -12.73 -20.84 -18.47
N LEU A 193 -12.81 -21.26 -17.21
CA LEU A 193 -12.87 -20.34 -16.05
C LEU A 193 -11.50 -20.27 -15.39
N ALA A 194 -10.95 -19.06 -15.28
CA ALA A 194 -9.66 -18.82 -14.66
C ALA A 194 -9.78 -18.01 -13.37
N LEU A 195 -8.78 -18.13 -12.49
CA LEU A 195 -8.68 -17.40 -11.24
C LEU A 195 -7.33 -16.68 -11.15
N HIS A 196 -7.36 -15.35 -10.94
CA HIS A 196 -6.19 -14.50 -10.73
C HIS A 196 -6.33 -13.75 -9.40
N LEU A 197 -5.38 -13.98 -8.48
CA LEU A 197 -5.46 -13.54 -7.09
C LEU A 197 -4.27 -12.70 -6.68
N HIS A 198 -4.51 -11.72 -5.78
CA HIS A 198 -3.46 -10.94 -5.14
C HIS A 198 -3.35 -11.21 -3.63
N GLU A 199 -2.15 -11.00 -3.06
CA GLU A 199 -1.75 -11.38 -1.70
C GLU A 199 -2.04 -10.34 -0.61
N ASN A 200 -2.96 -9.43 -0.82
CA ASN A 200 -3.26 -8.37 0.15
C ASN A 200 -3.70 -8.91 1.53
N MET A 201 -4.39 -10.04 1.54
CA MET A 201 -4.87 -10.70 2.75
C MET A 201 -4.14 -12.02 3.07
N ALA A 202 -3.09 -12.37 2.32
CA ALA A 202 -2.39 -13.67 2.43
C ALA A 202 -3.35 -14.86 2.26
N LEU A 203 -4.28 -14.77 1.31
CA LEU A 203 -5.30 -15.80 1.06
C LEU A 203 -5.20 -16.44 -0.32
N SER A 204 -4.31 -15.99 -1.21
CA SER A 204 -4.29 -16.41 -2.60
C SER A 204 -4.14 -17.93 -2.75
N PHE A 205 -3.22 -18.55 -2.02
CA PHE A 205 -3.01 -19.98 -2.08
C PHE A 205 -4.23 -20.78 -1.57
N CYS A 206 -4.80 -20.38 -0.44
CA CYS A 206 -5.99 -21.02 0.11
C CYS A 206 -7.22 -20.90 -0.83
N LEU A 207 -7.41 -19.72 -1.43
CA LEU A 207 -8.52 -19.50 -2.37
C LEU A 207 -8.33 -20.27 -3.69
N ALA A 208 -7.07 -20.40 -4.17
CA ALA A 208 -6.76 -21.19 -5.34
C ALA A 208 -7.04 -22.68 -5.13
N GLN A 209 -6.65 -23.23 -3.96
CA GLN A 209 -7.00 -24.60 -3.58
C GLN A 209 -8.52 -24.79 -3.53
N GLU A 210 -9.24 -23.91 -2.84
CA GLU A 210 -10.72 -23.95 -2.76
C GLU A 210 -11.37 -23.89 -4.15
N PHE A 211 -10.81 -23.14 -5.08
CA PHE A 211 -11.31 -23.06 -6.47
C PHE A 211 -11.15 -24.39 -7.21
N LEU A 212 -9.98 -25.01 -7.11
CA LEU A 212 -9.68 -26.28 -7.75
C LEU A 212 -10.50 -27.44 -7.13
N ASP A 213 -10.64 -27.45 -5.82
CA ASP A 213 -11.38 -28.48 -5.06
C ASP A 213 -12.89 -28.46 -5.30
N LYS A 214 -13.41 -27.43 -5.99
CA LYS A 214 -14.82 -27.45 -6.43
C LYS A 214 -15.12 -28.48 -7.51
N HIS A 215 -14.09 -29.04 -8.16
CA HIS A 215 -14.22 -30.06 -9.20
C HIS A 215 -15.29 -29.72 -10.26
N LEU A 216 -15.26 -28.46 -10.75
CA LEU A 216 -16.19 -28.01 -11.79
C LEU A 216 -16.05 -28.88 -13.06
N ARG A 217 -17.12 -28.99 -13.84
CA ARG A 217 -17.12 -29.79 -15.08
C ARG A 217 -16.51 -29.09 -16.27
N ARG A 218 -16.24 -27.78 -16.18
CA ARG A 218 -15.60 -26.97 -17.21
C ARG A 218 -14.10 -26.94 -17.07
N ASP A 219 -13.40 -26.58 -18.11
CA ASP A 219 -11.97 -26.34 -18.09
C ASP A 219 -11.62 -25.17 -17.15
N LEU A 220 -10.52 -25.30 -16.41
CA LEU A 220 -10.07 -24.32 -15.43
C LEU A 220 -8.67 -23.80 -15.75
N ALA A 221 -8.33 -22.65 -15.19
CA ALA A 221 -6.95 -22.17 -15.10
C ALA A 221 -6.71 -21.42 -13.79
N VAL A 222 -5.47 -21.44 -13.32
CA VAL A 222 -5.02 -20.67 -12.17
C VAL A 222 -3.79 -19.86 -12.55
N ASP A 223 -3.82 -18.57 -12.27
CA ASP A 223 -2.69 -17.68 -12.54
C ASP A 223 -1.81 -17.56 -11.29
N GLY A 224 -0.50 -17.68 -11.48
CA GLY A 224 0.51 -17.44 -10.44
C GLY A 224 1.73 -16.73 -11.00
N SER A 225 2.68 -16.44 -10.14
CA SER A 225 3.99 -15.90 -10.54
C SER A 225 5.08 -16.47 -9.65
N LEU A 226 6.31 -16.52 -10.16
CA LEU A 226 7.47 -16.98 -9.40
C LEU A 226 7.61 -16.17 -8.11
N MET A 227 7.62 -16.89 -6.97
CA MET A 227 7.71 -16.31 -5.61
C MET A 227 6.61 -15.26 -5.33
N GLY A 228 5.46 -15.36 -6.02
CA GLY A 228 4.37 -14.41 -5.92
C GLY A 228 4.74 -12.98 -6.36
N MET A 229 5.77 -12.82 -7.21
CA MET A 229 6.17 -11.50 -7.69
C MET A 229 5.06 -10.87 -8.52
N GLY A 230 4.64 -9.66 -8.15
CA GLY A 230 3.55 -9.00 -8.86
C GLY A 230 3.26 -7.60 -8.32
N ARG A 231 2.23 -6.99 -8.90
CA ARG A 231 1.73 -5.71 -8.41
C ARG A 231 1.56 -5.80 -6.90
N ILE A 232 2.36 -5.01 -6.16
CA ILE A 232 2.45 -5.11 -4.70
C ILE A 232 1.05 -5.08 -4.05
N PRO A 233 0.73 -6.03 -3.14
CA PRO A 233 1.66 -6.90 -2.42
C PRO A 233 2.10 -8.19 -3.12
N GLY A 234 1.64 -8.50 -4.32
CA GLY A 234 2.03 -9.67 -5.09
C GLY A 234 0.86 -10.57 -5.48
N ASN A 235 1.19 -11.67 -6.17
CA ASN A 235 0.28 -12.68 -6.69
C ASN A 235 0.34 -13.98 -5.88
N LEU A 236 -0.45 -14.96 -6.30
CA LEU A 236 -0.30 -16.36 -5.89
C LEU A 236 1.11 -16.85 -6.27
N PRO A 237 1.91 -17.38 -5.33
CA PRO A 237 3.18 -18.04 -5.65
C PRO A 237 2.95 -19.29 -6.50
N ILE A 238 3.50 -19.31 -7.72
CA ILE A 238 3.24 -20.37 -8.70
C ILE A 238 3.81 -21.72 -8.26
N GLU A 239 4.95 -21.72 -7.58
CA GLU A 239 5.60 -22.93 -7.07
C GLU A 239 4.72 -23.67 -6.07
N LEU A 240 3.96 -22.95 -5.23
CA LEU A 240 3.07 -23.57 -4.24
C LEU A 240 1.86 -24.23 -4.90
N ILE A 241 1.24 -23.54 -5.85
CA ILE A 241 0.05 -24.10 -6.51
C ILE A 241 0.41 -25.19 -7.52
N ALA A 242 1.59 -25.12 -8.15
CA ALA A 242 2.13 -26.17 -9.02
C ALA A 242 2.32 -27.47 -8.23
N ASP A 243 2.92 -27.41 -7.04
CA ASP A 243 3.11 -28.56 -6.15
C ASP A 243 1.77 -29.17 -5.74
N TYR A 244 0.81 -28.34 -5.35
CA TYR A 244 -0.54 -28.78 -5.03
C TYR A 244 -1.25 -29.46 -6.21
N MET A 245 -1.12 -28.90 -7.42
CA MET A 245 -1.69 -29.49 -8.63
C MET A 245 -1.00 -30.83 -9.00
N ASN A 246 0.30 -30.96 -8.75
CA ASN A 246 1.01 -32.23 -8.92
C ASN A 246 0.46 -33.31 -7.98
N GLU A 247 0.23 -32.96 -6.73
CA GLU A 247 -0.23 -33.93 -5.72
C GLU A 247 -1.69 -34.35 -5.91
N TYR A 248 -2.59 -33.43 -6.24
CA TYR A 248 -4.04 -33.68 -6.19
C TYR A 248 -4.75 -33.69 -7.55
N PHE A 249 -4.15 -33.12 -8.60
CA PHE A 249 -4.81 -32.93 -9.90
C PHE A 249 -4.06 -33.58 -11.08
N GLY A 250 -3.03 -34.40 -10.79
CA GLY A 250 -2.24 -35.08 -11.81
C GLY A 250 -1.39 -34.15 -12.65
N GLY A 251 -1.01 -33.01 -12.11
CA GLY A 251 -0.03 -32.11 -12.70
C GLY A 251 1.35 -32.79 -12.83
N HIS A 252 2.20 -32.26 -13.68
CA HIS A 252 3.55 -32.76 -13.94
C HIS A 252 4.54 -31.61 -14.03
N TYR A 253 4.36 -30.59 -13.18
CA TYR A 253 5.23 -29.42 -13.15
C TYR A 253 6.54 -29.76 -12.45
N ASN A 254 7.67 -29.38 -13.04
CA ASN A 254 8.97 -29.55 -12.42
C ASN A 254 9.23 -28.41 -11.42
N ILE A 255 9.09 -28.71 -10.14
CA ILE A 255 9.27 -27.75 -9.04
C ILE A 255 10.73 -27.28 -8.94
N ASP A 256 11.71 -28.14 -9.21
CA ASP A 256 13.13 -27.77 -9.16
C ASP A 256 13.44 -26.68 -10.20
N ASP A 257 12.91 -26.77 -11.42
CA ASP A 257 13.06 -25.73 -12.43
C ASP A 257 12.42 -24.40 -12.01
N LEU A 258 11.27 -24.44 -11.31
CA LEU A 258 10.65 -23.23 -10.75
C LEU A 258 11.52 -22.62 -9.65
N MET A 259 12.11 -23.45 -8.78
CA MET A 259 13.00 -23.00 -7.71
C MET A 259 14.29 -22.39 -8.24
N ASP A 260 14.87 -22.98 -9.31
CA ASP A 260 16.04 -22.43 -9.99
C ASP A 260 15.73 -21.05 -10.59
N ALA A 261 14.60 -20.90 -11.28
CA ALA A 261 14.18 -19.61 -11.82
C ALA A 261 14.00 -18.54 -10.72
N ILE A 262 13.42 -18.94 -9.57
CA ILE A 262 13.29 -18.07 -8.40
C ILE A 262 14.66 -17.64 -7.90
N GLN A 263 15.56 -18.58 -7.65
CA GLN A 263 16.89 -18.30 -7.10
C GLN A 263 17.70 -17.38 -8.01
N ASP A 264 17.71 -17.66 -9.31
CA ASP A 264 18.59 -16.98 -10.25
C ASP A 264 18.07 -15.59 -10.68
N HIS A 265 16.74 -15.41 -10.75
CA HIS A 265 16.16 -14.23 -11.36
C HIS A 265 15.25 -13.42 -10.45
N ILE A 266 14.55 -14.04 -9.50
CA ILE A 266 13.50 -13.37 -8.72
C ILE A 266 13.99 -12.96 -7.32
N ALA A 267 14.66 -13.84 -6.61
CA ALA A 267 15.18 -13.57 -5.27
C ALA A 267 16.12 -12.34 -5.21
N PRO A 268 17.01 -12.11 -6.20
CA PRO A 268 17.84 -10.90 -6.24
C PRO A 268 17.01 -9.62 -6.35
N ILE A 269 15.88 -9.64 -7.08
CA ILE A 269 14.98 -8.49 -7.19
C ILE A 269 14.29 -8.23 -5.86
N LYS A 270 13.81 -9.27 -5.17
CA LYS A 270 13.15 -9.16 -3.86
C LYS A 270 14.05 -8.56 -2.79
N GLY A 271 15.35 -8.78 -2.86
CA GLY A 271 16.33 -8.16 -1.98
C GLY A 271 16.37 -6.63 -2.07
N ASN A 272 15.98 -6.07 -3.19
CA ASN A 272 15.94 -4.62 -3.44
C ASN A 272 14.53 -4.02 -3.41
N CYS A 273 13.52 -4.79 -3.78
CA CYS A 273 12.11 -4.37 -3.88
C CYS A 273 11.23 -5.40 -3.18
N ALA A 274 10.91 -5.19 -1.91
CA ALA A 274 10.09 -6.12 -1.14
C ALA A 274 8.62 -6.13 -1.63
N TRP A 275 8.03 -7.32 -1.72
CA TRP A 275 6.59 -7.54 -1.88
C TRP A 275 6.11 -8.60 -0.89
N GLY A 276 4.82 -8.72 -0.75
CA GLY A 276 4.15 -9.60 0.22
C GLY A 276 3.23 -8.81 1.15
N TYR A 277 2.63 -9.51 2.09
CA TYR A 277 1.68 -8.96 3.04
C TYR A 277 2.25 -7.78 3.85
N THR A 278 1.47 -6.72 3.98
CA THR A 278 1.67 -5.66 4.96
C THR A 278 0.33 -5.20 5.53
N PRO A 279 0.29 -4.64 6.77
CA PRO A 279 -0.94 -4.11 7.36
C PRO A 279 -1.64 -3.06 6.48
N ALA A 280 -0.90 -2.26 5.74
CA ALA A 280 -1.47 -1.23 4.88
C ALA A 280 -2.21 -1.81 3.67
N TYR A 281 -1.66 -2.85 3.05
CA TYR A 281 -2.32 -3.53 1.93
C TYR A 281 -3.53 -4.34 2.40
N PHE A 282 -3.47 -4.94 3.60
CA PHE A 282 -4.65 -5.49 4.24
C PHE A 282 -5.75 -4.44 4.41
N LEU A 283 -5.39 -3.23 4.88
CA LEU A 283 -6.37 -2.16 5.08
C LEU A 283 -6.99 -1.68 3.76
N SER A 284 -6.21 -1.56 2.69
CA SER A 284 -6.78 -1.23 1.37
C SER A 284 -7.73 -2.32 0.87
N ALA A 285 -7.33 -3.59 0.98
CA ALA A 285 -8.16 -4.73 0.60
C ALA A 285 -9.45 -4.82 1.43
N LYS A 286 -9.38 -4.58 2.74
CA LYS A 286 -10.54 -4.58 3.65
C LYS A 286 -11.70 -3.70 3.13
N PHE A 287 -11.40 -2.61 2.45
CA PHE A 287 -12.38 -1.66 1.90
C PHE A 287 -12.54 -1.77 0.38
N ASN A 288 -11.89 -2.75 -0.25
CA ASN A 288 -11.83 -2.92 -1.71
C ASN A 288 -11.35 -1.63 -2.41
N LEU A 289 -10.17 -1.13 -2.03
CA LEU A 289 -9.59 0.13 -2.49
C LEU A 289 -8.35 -0.09 -3.33
N HIS A 290 -8.14 0.81 -4.29
CA HIS A 290 -6.86 0.91 -4.98
C HIS A 290 -5.72 1.10 -3.97
N ARG A 291 -4.66 0.26 -4.04
CA ARG A 291 -3.56 0.21 -3.07
C ARG A 291 -2.85 1.55 -2.84
N ASN A 292 -2.79 2.40 -3.88
CA ASN A 292 -2.09 3.68 -3.80
C ASN A 292 -2.67 4.59 -2.71
N TYR A 293 -3.92 4.42 -2.29
CA TYR A 293 -4.45 5.14 -1.12
C TYR A 293 -3.68 4.79 0.15
N ALA A 294 -3.44 3.49 0.38
CA ALA A 294 -2.66 3.07 1.55
C ALA A 294 -1.21 3.53 1.45
N GLU A 295 -0.58 3.40 0.27
CA GLU A 295 0.78 3.87 0.01
C GLU A 295 0.93 5.37 0.22
N HIS A 296 -0.04 6.17 -0.26
CA HIS A 296 -0.07 7.62 -0.09
C HIS A 296 -0.08 8.01 1.40
N TYR A 297 -0.93 7.37 2.20
CA TYR A 297 -0.99 7.68 3.64
C TYR A 297 0.21 7.15 4.43
N LEU A 298 0.78 6.01 4.05
CA LEU A 298 2.06 5.54 4.61
C LEU A 298 3.20 6.53 4.33
N GLY A 299 3.25 7.08 3.12
CA GLY A 299 4.25 8.07 2.71
C GLY A 299 4.21 9.37 3.53
N LYS A 300 3.09 9.71 4.18
CA LYS A 300 3.00 10.86 5.09
C LYS A 300 3.89 10.70 6.34
N GLY A 301 4.15 9.47 6.79
CA GLY A 301 5.06 9.14 7.89
C GLY A 301 4.58 9.53 9.31
N ASP A 302 3.47 10.23 9.44
CA ASP A 302 2.91 10.77 10.69
C ASP A 302 1.58 10.13 11.10
N LEU A 303 1.11 9.13 10.34
CA LEU A 303 -0.11 8.37 10.60
C LEU A 303 0.22 7.00 11.20
N THR A 304 -0.63 6.54 12.13
CA THR A 304 -0.65 5.14 12.56
C THR A 304 -1.49 4.29 11.61
N ASN A 305 -1.34 2.96 11.65
CA ASN A 305 -2.25 2.06 10.91
C ASN A 305 -3.72 2.25 11.32
N ARG A 306 -3.99 2.65 12.56
CA ARG A 306 -5.34 3.03 13.04
C ARG A 306 -5.86 4.26 12.30
N ASP A 307 -5.04 5.29 12.17
CA ASP A 307 -5.40 6.52 11.44
C ASP A 307 -5.70 6.21 9.98
N ILE A 308 -4.80 5.43 9.33
CA ILE A 308 -4.98 4.98 7.95
C ILE A 308 -6.30 4.22 7.79
N ASN A 309 -6.61 3.27 8.69
CA ASN A 309 -7.88 2.54 8.67
C ASN A 309 -9.10 3.48 8.71
N HIS A 310 -9.04 4.53 9.54
CA HIS A 310 -10.16 5.49 9.63
C HIS A 310 -10.30 6.36 8.38
N ILE A 311 -9.19 6.80 7.80
CA ILE A 311 -9.20 7.62 6.58
C ILE A 311 -9.68 6.76 5.40
N LEU A 312 -9.17 5.54 5.25
CA LEU A 312 -9.59 4.63 4.18
C LEU A 312 -11.07 4.27 4.25
N ALA A 313 -11.63 4.14 5.47
CA ALA A 313 -13.06 3.88 5.67
C ALA A 313 -13.96 5.03 5.19
N ALA A 314 -13.43 6.26 5.08
CA ALA A 314 -14.18 7.44 4.64
C ALA A 314 -14.16 7.63 3.11
N ILE A 315 -13.42 6.81 2.36
CA ILE A 315 -13.34 6.92 0.90
C ILE A 315 -14.70 6.59 0.28
N ALA A 316 -15.21 7.53 -0.52
CA ALA A 316 -16.49 7.39 -1.20
C ALA A 316 -16.50 6.20 -2.18
N PRO A 317 -17.63 5.49 -2.36
CA PRO A 317 -17.71 4.31 -3.22
C PRO A 317 -17.19 4.53 -4.66
N ASN A 318 -17.52 5.67 -5.26
CA ASN A 318 -17.11 6.04 -6.62
C ASN A 318 -15.63 6.48 -6.75
N LYS A 319 -14.86 6.51 -5.66
CA LYS A 319 -13.43 6.84 -5.64
C LYS A 319 -12.53 5.63 -5.31
N LYS A 320 -13.12 4.44 -5.16
CA LYS A 320 -12.40 3.27 -4.68
C LYS A 320 -11.46 2.66 -5.70
N THR A 321 -11.85 2.59 -6.97
CA THR A 321 -11.18 1.85 -8.03
C THR A 321 -10.05 2.62 -8.71
N VAL A 322 -10.13 3.96 -8.70
CA VAL A 322 -9.11 4.84 -9.27
C VAL A 322 -8.54 5.72 -8.17
N PHE A 323 -7.20 5.74 -8.04
CA PHE A 323 -6.53 6.59 -7.07
C PHE A 323 -6.59 8.05 -7.47
N ASP A 324 -7.03 8.90 -6.55
CA ASP A 324 -7.09 10.34 -6.68
C ASP A 324 -6.29 10.98 -5.54
N ALA A 325 -5.09 11.47 -5.86
CA ALA A 325 -4.16 12.00 -4.88
C ALA A 325 -4.70 13.28 -4.20
N ALA A 326 -5.36 14.17 -4.95
CA ALA A 326 -5.92 15.40 -4.41
C ALA A 326 -7.08 15.11 -3.44
N TYR A 327 -7.92 14.14 -3.79
CA TYR A 327 -8.99 13.67 -2.90
C TYR A 327 -8.41 13.00 -1.63
N ALA A 328 -7.35 12.20 -1.78
CA ALA A 328 -6.66 11.59 -0.64
C ALA A 328 -6.07 12.64 0.30
N ASP A 329 -5.46 13.71 -0.24
CA ASP A 329 -4.94 14.84 0.56
C ASP A 329 -6.06 15.61 1.27
N THR A 330 -7.23 15.76 0.64
CA THR A 330 -8.40 16.35 1.28
C THR A 330 -8.83 15.54 2.51
N LEU A 331 -9.01 14.22 2.36
CA LEU A 331 -9.37 13.34 3.47
C LEU A 331 -8.32 13.32 4.59
N TYR A 332 -7.02 13.33 4.23
CA TYR A 332 -5.94 13.45 5.20
C TYR A 332 -6.06 14.74 6.01
N THR A 333 -6.26 15.87 5.35
CA THR A 333 -6.38 17.18 5.98
C THR A 333 -7.61 17.23 6.89
N GLU A 334 -8.75 16.76 6.42
CA GLU A 334 -9.99 16.66 7.20
C GLU A 334 -9.81 15.77 8.43
N TYR A 335 -9.12 14.63 8.28
CA TYR A 335 -8.83 13.74 9.38
C TYR A 335 -7.95 14.38 10.45
N LYS A 336 -6.89 15.08 10.05
CA LYS A 336 -5.96 15.76 10.97
C LYS A 336 -6.63 16.96 11.64
N ASN A 337 -7.40 17.73 10.91
CA ASN A 337 -7.93 18.99 11.39
C ASN A 337 -9.15 18.83 12.29
N ARG A 338 -9.95 17.78 12.18
CA ARG A 338 -11.15 17.47 13.01
C ARG A 338 -11.58 18.64 13.89
N ARG A 339 -11.98 19.75 13.26
CA ARG A 339 -12.32 21.00 13.94
C ARG A 339 -13.40 20.79 14.97
N ILE A 340 -13.14 21.32 16.17
CA ILE A 340 -14.07 21.34 17.29
C ILE A 340 -14.25 22.80 17.75
N ASP A 341 -15.31 23.11 18.47
CA ASP A 341 -15.39 24.37 19.20
C ASP A 341 -14.50 24.27 20.44
N ASP A 342 -13.30 24.89 20.38
CA ASP A 342 -12.31 24.92 21.45
C ASP A 342 -12.23 26.29 22.16
N ALA A 343 -13.19 27.18 21.94
CA ALA A 343 -13.17 28.51 22.54
C ALA A 343 -13.15 28.46 24.08
N GLY A 344 -13.96 27.58 24.67
CA GLY A 344 -13.99 27.37 26.13
C GLY A 344 -12.66 26.78 26.67
N ALA A 345 -12.08 25.81 25.94
CA ALA A 345 -10.79 25.21 26.28
C ALA A 345 -9.67 26.25 26.25
N LEU A 346 -9.60 27.06 25.20
CA LEU A 346 -8.62 28.14 25.06
C LEU A 346 -8.77 29.20 26.16
N ALA A 347 -9.98 29.60 26.49
CA ALA A 347 -10.23 30.54 27.59
C ALA A 347 -9.76 29.99 28.95
N ALA A 348 -9.93 28.69 29.20
CA ALA A 348 -9.41 28.04 30.41
C ALA A 348 -7.89 28.01 30.42
N LEU A 349 -7.24 27.66 29.30
CA LEU A 349 -5.79 27.64 29.17
C LEU A 349 -5.18 29.05 29.22
N GLN A 350 -5.86 30.08 28.70
CA GLN A 350 -5.45 31.48 28.86
C GLN A 350 -5.39 31.87 30.34
N ARG A 351 -6.40 31.52 31.15
CA ARG A 351 -6.37 31.77 32.60
C ARG A 351 -5.23 31.03 33.29
N ALA A 352 -4.86 29.86 32.81
CA ALA A 352 -3.77 29.05 33.33
C ALA A 352 -2.38 29.59 32.98
N PHE A 353 -2.18 30.16 31.80
CA PHE A 353 -0.84 30.48 31.26
C PHE A 353 -0.53 31.97 31.11
N ALA A 354 -1.53 32.85 31.05
CA ALA A 354 -1.32 34.28 30.78
C ALA A 354 -0.36 34.95 31.77
N GLY A 355 0.67 35.61 31.26
CA GLY A 355 1.69 36.30 32.05
C GLY A 355 2.65 35.41 32.79
N LYS A 356 2.57 34.08 32.66
CA LYS A 356 3.35 33.13 33.46
C LYS A 356 4.63 32.70 32.77
N THR A 357 5.62 32.29 33.57
CA THR A 357 6.78 31.52 33.15
C THR A 357 6.41 30.04 33.12
N VAL A 358 6.47 29.41 31.96
CA VAL A 358 6.09 28.01 31.79
C VAL A 358 7.33 27.14 31.55
N LEU A 359 7.52 26.10 32.34
CA LEU A 359 8.51 25.06 32.04
C LEU A 359 7.88 24.01 31.14
N VAL A 360 8.49 23.82 29.97
CA VAL A 360 8.15 22.74 29.04
C VAL A 360 9.16 21.61 29.20
N LEU A 361 8.64 20.41 29.49
CA LEU A 361 9.41 19.19 29.62
C LEU A 361 9.22 18.34 28.34
N ALA A 362 10.24 18.24 27.52
CA ALA A 362 10.27 17.40 26.33
C ALA A 362 11.03 16.09 26.64
N PRO A 363 10.77 14.99 25.90
CA PRO A 363 11.26 13.66 26.25
C PRO A 363 12.71 13.36 25.86
N GLY A 364 13.57 14.34 25.58
CA GLY A 364 14.96 14.12 25.19
C GLY A 364 15.82 13.57 26.31
N GLY A 365 16.88 12.83 25.98
CA GLY A 365 17.76 12.17 26.94
C GLY A 365 18.46 13.12 27.93
N SER A 366 18.70 14.39 27.53
CA SER A 366 19.24 15.41 28.41
C SER A 366 18.34 15.69 29.61
N LEU A 367 17.04 15.43 29.51
CA LEU A 367 16.12 15.63 30.65
C LEU A 367 16.44 14.69 31.81
N ALA A 368 16.71 13.41 31.54
CA ALA A 368 17.11 12.44 32.56
C ALA A 368 18.53 12.72 33.06
N ALA A 369 19.46 13.05 32.15
CA ALA A 369 20.86 13.36 32.52
C ALA A 369 20.97 14.61 33.40
N GLU A 370 20.11 15.60 33.21
CA GLU A 370 20.09 16.89 33.91
C GLU A 370 18.84 17.05 34.80
N ALA A 371 18.29 15.94 35.33
CA ALA A 371 17.04 15.93 36.10
C ALA A 371 17.06 16.93 37.27
N GLY A 372 18.23 17.12 37.94
CA GLY A 372 18.39 18.10 39.00
C GLY A 372 18.18 19.55 38.53
N ARG A 373 18.69 19.91 37.34
CA ARG A 373 18.46 21.24 36.76
C ARG A 373 17.00 21.44 36.34
N ALA A 374 16.39 20.40 35.78
CA ALA A 374 14.97 20.42 35.41
C ALA A 374 14.07 20.58 36.66
N ALA A 375 14.40 19.89 37.77
CA ALA A 375 13.68 20.03 39.03
C ALA A 375 13.80 21.43 39.64
N VAL A 376 15.00 22.05 39.59
CA VAL A 376 15.19 23.44 40.03
C VAL A 376 14.38 24.41 39.17
N ALA A 377 14.38 24.21 37.83
CA ALA A 377 13.58 25.02 36.92
C ALA A 377 12.07 24.86 37.18
N ALA A 378 11.62 23.64 37.50
CA ALA A 378 10.23 23.38 37.88
C ALA A 378 9.80 24.14 39.13
N ALA A 379 10.68 24.23 40.12
CA ALA A 379 10.42 25.01 41.34
C ALA A 379 10.40 26.54 41.11
N GLN A 380 10.98 27.03 40.01
CA GLN A 380 11.03 28.44 39.63
C GLN A 380 9.96 28.84 38.61
N ALA A 381 9.39 27.90 37.90
CA ALA A 381 8.32 28.12 36.94
C ALA A 381 6.96 28.31 37.64
N ASP A 382 6.10 29.12 37.07
CA ASP A 382 4.72 29.28 37.54
C ASP A 382 3.83 28.07 37.17
N VAL A 383 4.18 27.40 36.07
CA VAL A 383 3.45 26.21 35.57
C VAL A 383 4.44 25.29 34.84
N THR A 384 4.24 23.98 35.00
CA THR A 384 4.98 22.93 34.30
C THR A 384 4.09 22.18 33.31
N VAL A 385 4.55 21.97 32.06
CA VAL A 385 3.82 21.21 31.02
C VAL A 385 4.76 20.21 30.37
N SER A 386 4.40 18.93 30.37
CA SER A 386 5.13 17.91 29.59
C SER A 386 4.56 17.73 28.18
N ALA A 387 5.40 17.37 27.23
CA ALA A 387 5.02 17.21 25.81
C ALA A 387 5.20 15.77 25.32
N ASN A 388 4.11 15.09 25.03
CA ASN A 388 4.04 13.70 24.52
C ASN A 388 4.67 12.63 25.45
N PHE A 389 4.78 12.89 26.72
CA PHE A 389 5.15 11.94 27.77
C PHE A 389 4.86 12.55 29.16
N VAL A 390 5.03 11.78 30.22
CA VAL A 390 5.03 12.27 31.63
C VAL A 390 6.30 11.78 32.28
N PRO A 391 7.14 12.67 32.82
CA PRO A 391 8.38 12.27 33.50
C PRO A 391 8.11 11.68 34.90
N ASP A 392 8.97 10.77 35.36
CA ASP A 392 8.84 10.09 36.64
C ASP A 392 9.30 10.95 37.85
N PHE A 393 10.24 11.88 37.63
CA PHE A 393 10.91 12.64 38.69
C PHE A 393 10.18 13.93 39.09
N VAL A 394 9.18 14.34 38.29
CA VAL A 394 8.33 15.51 38.59
C VAL A 394 6.96 15.34 38.00
N THR A 395 5.91 15.59 38.78
CA THR A 395 4.54 15.61 38.24
C THR A 395 4.28 16.98 37.60
N PRO A 396 4.06 17.07 36.28
CA PRO A 396 3.75 18.34 35.65
C PRO A 396 2.31 18.79 36.01
N ASP A 397 2.04 20.10 35.92
CA ASP A 397 0.69 20.62 36.09
C ASP A 397 -0.24 20.22 34.95
N TYR A 398 0.32 19.99 33.74
CA TYR A 398 -0.39 19.50 32.56
C TYR A 398 0.49 18.56 31.75
N ALA A 399 -0.13 17.58 31.09
CA ALA A 399 0.51 16.78 30.06
C ALA A 399 -0.17 17.04 28.70
N PHE A 400 0.61 17.51 27.72
CA PHE A 400 0.17 17.86 26.38
C PHE A 400 0.51 16.74 25.39
N PHE A 401 -0.50 16.19 24.71
CA PHE A 401 -0.31 15.15 23.72
C PHE A 401 -0.88 15.54 22.34
N THR A 402 -0.11 15.21 21.30
CA THR A 402 -0.46 15.48 19.89
C THR A 402 -0.36 14.26 19.01
N ASN A 403 0.22 13.15 19.51
CA ASN A 403 0.59 11.99 18.72
C ASN A 403 0.02 10.71 19.34
N ALA A 404 -0.79 10.00 18.55
CA ALA A 404 -1.43 8.73 18.96
C ALA A 404 -0.42 7.60 19.28
N LYS A 405 0.84 7.69 18.82
CA LYS A 405 1.89 6.74 19.19
C LYS A 405 2.44 6.97 20.62
N ARG A 406 2.19 8.15 21.17
CA ARG A 406 2.69 8.57 22.49
C ARG A 406 1.59 8.71 23.54
N PHE A 407 0.35 8.79 23.10
CA PHE A 407 -0.82 8.89 23.96
C PHE A 407 -1.47 7.51 24.12
N ASP A 408 -1.43 6.98 25.33
CA ASP A 408 -2.14 5.76 25.70
C ASP A 408 -3.52 6.13 26.27
N VAL A 409 -4.57 5.79 25.55
CA VAL A 409 -5.95 6.07 25.95
C VAL A 409 -6.35 5.31 27.21
N ASP A 410 -5.74 4.18 27.49
CA ASP A 410 -6.07 3.32 28.63
C ASP A 410 -5.22 3.62 29.88
N ALA A 411 -4.10 4.36 29.74
CA ALA A 411 -3.25 4.71 30.86
C ALA A 411 -3.89 5.73 31.81
N ALA A 412 -3.62 5.64 33.10
CA ALA A 412 -3.93 6.68 34.07
C ALA A 412 -2.83 7.75 34.06
N TYR A 413 -3.20 9.02 33.98
CA TYR A 413 -2.25 10.13 34.01
C TYR A 413 -2.33 10.88 35.35
N PRO A 414 -1.21 11.27 35.96
CA PRO A 414 -1.17 11.91 37.30
C PRO A 414 -1.55 13.40 37.28
N CYS A 415 -1.82 13.96 36.09
CA CYS A 415 -2.09 15.39 35.92
C CYS A 415 -3.18 15.60 34.83
N PRO A 416 -3.80 16.80 34.81
CA PRO A 416 -4.72 17.20 33.73
C PRO A 416 -4.13 17.09 32.33
N LEU A 417 -4.94 16.63 31.38
CA LEU A 417 -4.52 16.43 30.00
C LEU A 417 -4.93 17.62 29.11
N ILE A 418 -4.01 18.01 28.23
CA ILE A 418 -4.28 18.87 27.08
C ILE A 418 -4.08 18.03 25.83
N LEU A 419 -5.12 17.77 25.06
CA LEU A 419 -5.09 16.95 23.87
C LEU A 419 -5.38 17.78 22.62
N THR A 420 -4.79 17.38 21.50
CA THR A 420 -5.16 17.94 20.20
C THR A 420 -6.33 17.16 19.57
N SER A 421 -7.17 17.81 18.77
CA SER A 421 -8.43 17.27 18.24
C SER A 421 -8.28 16.04 17.34
N ASN A 422 -7.06 15.72 16.86
CA ASN A 422 -6.76 14.50 16.14
C ASN A 422 -6.65 13.24 17.05
N LEU A 423 -6.53 13.45 18.39
CA LEU A 423 -6.54 12.35 19.35
C LEU A 423 -7.98 12.07 19.79
N ARG A 424 -8.37 10.80 19.80
CA ARG A 424 -9.64 10.35 20.38
C ARG A 424 -9.41 9.89 21.80
N ALA A 425 -10.06 10.50 22.76
CA ALA A 425 -10.07 10.03 24.12
C ALA A 425 -11.46 10.26 24.72
N ASP A 426 -12.04 9.22 25.28
CA ASP A 426 -13.21 9.29 26.18
C ASP A 426 -12.72 9.63 27.61
N LYS A 427 -11.77 10.58 27.72
CA LYS A 427 -11.17 11.03 28.96
C LYS A 427 -11.50 12.49 29.21
N ASP A 428 -11.60 12.85 30.47
CA ASP A 428 -11.69 14.25 30.88
C ASP A 428 -10.36 14.94 30.51
N ALA A 429 -10.40 15.75 29.48
CA ALA A 429 -9.25 16.44 28.93
C ALA A 429 -9.64 17.78 28.31
N THR A 430 -8.73 18.75 28.39
CA THR A 430 -8.86 20.00 27.64
C THR A 430 -8.43 19.75 26.20
N VAL A 431 -9.37 19.79 25.24
CA VAL A 431 -9.10 19.51 23.84
C VAL A 431 -9.02 20.79 23.03
N VAL A 432 -7.94 20.95 22.23
CA VAL A 432 -7.71 22.11 21.35
C VAL A 432 -7.56 21.66 19.89
N ASN A 433 -7.90 22.54 18.94
CA ASN A 433 -7.81 22.22 17.54
C ASN A 433 -6.36 21.93 17.09
N TYR A 434 -6.14 20.78 16.46
CA TYR A 434 -4.86 20.37 15.92
C TYR A 434 -4.37 21.34 14.83
N ASP A 435 -5.23 21.71 13.89
CA ASP A 435 -4.90 22.59 12.76
C ASP A 435 -4.44 23.99 13.17
N ARG A 436 -4.94 24.49 14.29
CA ARG A 436 -4.53 25.77 14.86
C ARG A 436 -3.05 25.77 15.31
N LEU A 437 -2.57 24.62 15.78
CA LEU A 437 -1.24 24.47 16.35
C LEU A 437 -0.23 23.89 15.35
N SER A 438 -0.71 23.06 14.40
CA SER A 438 0.12 22.56 13.31
C SER A 438 0.35 23.67 12.27
N ALA A 439 1.53 23.66 11.65
CA ALA A 439 1.82 24.50 10.49
C ALA A 439 2.03 23.60 9.27
N THR A 440 2.01 24.21 8.09
CA THR A 440 2.22 23.51 6.81
C THR A 440 3.70 23.19 6.53
N ASP A 441 4.61 23.61 7.40
CA ASP A 441 6.03 23.30 7.31
C ASP A 441 6.33 21.84 7.75
N ALA A 442 7.50 21.34 7.38
CA ALA A 442 7.94 19.97 7.69
C ALA A 442 8.00 19.66 9.22
N GLN A 443 8.01 20.67 10.07
CA GLN A 443 8.04 20.58 11.53
C GLN A 443 6.68 20.82 12.17
N GLY A 444 5.66 21.13 11.38
CA GLY A 444 4.33 21.53 11.84
C GLY A 444 3.67 20.60 12.85
N GLY A 445 3.93 19.30 12.75
CA GLY A 445 3.45 18.28 13.69
C GLY A 445 4.35 18.03 14.89
N ASN A 446 5.42 18.80 15.11
CA ASN A 446 6.29 18.63 16.28
C ASN A 446 5.59 19.11 17.55
N SER A 447 5.52 18.25 18.58
CA SER A 447 4.77 18.53 19.81
C SER A 447 5.29 19.74 20.60
N VAL A 448 6.61 19.93 20.63
CA VAL A 448 7.22 21.11 21.30
C VAL A 448 6.80 22.38 20.59
N LEU A 449 6.90 22.44 19.25
CA LEU A 449 6.46 23.62 18.49
C LEU A 449 4.96 23.89 18.65
N MET A 450 4.14 22.83 18.62
CA MET A 450 2.69 22.98 18.83
C MET A 450 2.38 23.52 20.21
N LEU A 451 3.10 23.04 21.24
CA LEU A 451 2.95 23.54 22.60
C LEU A 451 3.41 25.00 22.71
N LEU A 452 4.55 25.38 22.12
CA LEU A 452 4.99 26.79 22.08
C LEU A 452 3.96 27.71 21.44
N ARG A 453 3.34 27.29 20.32
CA ARG A 453 2.27 28.04 19.65
C ARG A 453 1.03 28.17 20.55
N LEU A 454 0.65 27.10 21.26
CA LEU A 454 -0.45 27.14 22.22
C LEU A 454 -0.15 28.12 23.37
N LEU A 455 1.04 28.02 23.97
CA LEU A 455 1.46 28.89 25.08
C LEU A 455 1.51 30.37 24.67
N ARG A 456 2.02 30.67 23.47
CA ARG A 456 1.95 32.02 22.90
C ARG A 456 0.51 32.50 22.75
N GLN A 457 -0.36 31.68 22.19
CA GLN A 457 -1.77 32.00 22.00
C GLN A 457 -2.48 32.26 23.36
N CYS A 458 -2.07 31.54 24.39
CA CYS A 458 -2.56 31.70 25.77
C CYS A 458 -1.90 32.84 26.52
N GLY A 459 -0.95 33.57 25.91
CA GLY A 459 -0.33 34.75 26.53
C GLY A 459 0.75 34.45 27.57
N ALA A 460 1.43 33.31 27.54
CA ALA A 460 2.55 33.02 28.39
C ALA A 460 3.68 34.09 28.23
N ALA A 461 4.34 34.46 29.33
CA ALA A 461 5.38 35.48 29.29
C ALA A 461 6.70 34.97 28.75
N ARG A 462 7.11 33.77 29.13
CA ARG A 462 8.34 33.10 28.65
C ARG A 462 8.23 31.59 28.85
N VAL A 463 9.10 30.85 28.17
CA VAL A 463 9.20 29.38 28.27
C VAL A 463 10.62 29.00 28.70
N LEU A 464 10.72 28.17 29.74
CA LEU A 464 11.89 27.38 30.06
C LEU A 464 11.74 26.03 29.37
N LEU A 465 12.72 25.60 28.57
CA LEU A 465 12.63 24.39 27.77
C LEU A 465 13.69 23.37 28.18
N ALA A 466 13.27 22.21 28.68
CA ALA A 466 14.14 21.12 29.07
C ALA A 466 13.84 19.85 28.27
N GLY A 467 14.86 19.08 27.90
CA GLY A 467 14.73 17.82 27.17
C GLY A 467 14.40 17.96 25.66
N ALA A 468 14.56 19.16 25.10
CA ALA A 468 14.41 19.37 23.65
C ALA A 468 15.77 19.27 22.94
N ASP A 469 16.35 18.08 22.91
CA ASP A 469 17.76 17.85 22.58
C ASP A 469 18.13 18.06 21.12
N GLY A 470 17.23 17.73 20.21
CA GLY A 470 17.55 17.59 18.79
C GLY A 470 18.12 16.22 18.45
N TYR A 471 18.64 16.07 17.23
CA TYR A 471 19.09 14.78 16.68
C TYR A 471 20.57 14.85 16.28
N ARG A 472 21.41 13.92 16.78
CA ARG A 472 22.85 13.91 16.48
C ARG A 472 23.22 12.90 15.40
N SER A 473 22.66 11.67 15.42
CA SER A 473 23.06 10.61 14.50
C SER A 473 22.00 9.51 14.41
N GLY A 474 21.00 9.68 13.56
CA GLY A 474 20.07 8.58 13.21
C GLY A 474 19.31 7.89 14.35
N THR A 475 19.72 8.05 15.60
CA THR A 475 19.08 7.50 16.81
C THR A 475 18.64 8.64 17.71
N ALA A 476 17.37 8.66 18.09
CA ALA A 476 16.87 9.56 19.11
C ALA A 476 16.90 8.84 20.48
N ALA A 477 17.80 9.27 21.35
CA ALA A 477 17.79 8.88 22.75
C ALA A 477 16.77 9.76 23.49
N TYR A 478 15.89 9.12 24.27
CA TYR A 478 14.88 9.79 25.06
C TYR A 478 15.13 9.56 26.55
N ALA A 479 14.49 10.34 27.39
CA ALA A 479 14.58 10.22 28.84
C ALA A 479 14.06 8.88 29.36
N ASP A 480 13.13 8.28 28.66
CA ASP A 480 12.60 6.93 28.88
C ASP A 480 13.02 6.03 27.71
N GLU A 481 13.62 4.86 27.99
CA GLU A 481 14.05 3.88 26.99
C GLU A 481 12.89 3.38 26.12
N GLY A 482 11.69 3.25 26.66
CA GLY A 482 10.48 2.90 25.94
C GLY A 482 10.09 3.88 24.83
N LEU A 483 10.65 5.09 24.85
CA LEU A 483 10.44 6.11 23.84
C LEU A 483 11.52 6.12 22.75
N HIS A 484 12.61 5.34 22.89
CA HIS A 484 13.70 5.31 21.90
C HIS A 484 13.21 4.90 20.53
N THR A 485 13.64 5.61 19.49
CA THR A 485 13.27 5.32 18.09
C THR A 485 14.45 5.58 17.16
N HIS A 486 14.54 4.81 16.08
CA HIS A 486 15.38 5.16 14.94
C HIS A 486 14.73 6.28 14.13
N THR A 487 15.53 7.25 13.70
CA THR A 487 15.07 8.37 12.89
C THR A 487 16.15 8.79 11.89
N GLY A 488 15.77 9.13 10.66
CA GLY A 488 16.66 9.74 9.68
C GLY A 488 16.92 11.25 9.90
N ARG A 489 16.43 11.82 11.01
CA ARG A 489 16.59 13.24 11.34
C ARG A 489 18.00 13.54 11.82
N GLY A 490 18.55 14.71 11.44
CA GLY A 490 19.90 15.14 11.75
C GLY A 490 20.05 16.67 11.71
N ALA A 491 21.25 17.17 11.40
CA ALA A 491 21.60 18.58 11.46
C ALA A 491 20.66 19.51 10.67
N ALA A 492 20.25 19.10 9.44
CA ALA A 492 19.31 19.89 8.65
C ALA A 492 17.95 20.07 9.34
N TYR A 493 17.44 19.02 9.95
CA TYR A 493 16.20 19.10 10.75
C TYR A 493 16.38 19.99 11.96
N ASN A 494 17.54 19.90 12.65
CA ASN A 494 17.82 20.74 13.82
C ASN A 494 17.84 22.23 13.46
N ALA A 495 18.45 22.59 12.32
CA ALA A 495 18.47 23.98 11.85
C ALA A 495 17.05 24.50 11.58
N GLN A 496 16.21 23.71 10.94
CA GLN A 496 14.81 24.06 10.69
C GLN A 496 14.02 24.20 11.99
N MET A 497 14.22 23.30 12.95
CA MET A 497 13.57 23.38 14.27
C MET A 497 14.00 24.62 15.06
N ALA A 498 15.29 24.94 15.07
CA ALA A 498 15.80 26.15 15.71
C ALA A 498 15.17 27.43 15.14
N GLY A 499 15.05 27.50 13.80
CA GLY A 499 14.33 28.57 13.10
C GLY A 499 12.85 28.64 13.50
N ALA A 500 12.17 27.50 13.56
CA ALA A 500 10.76 27.43 13.93
C ALA A 500 10.50 27.80 15.39
N ILE A 501 11.38 27.42 16.31
CA ILE A 501 11.31 27.82 17.74
C ILE A 501 11.44 29.34 17.86
N ARG A 502 12.43 29.96 17.19
CA ARG A 502 12.58 31.43 17.17
C ARG A 502 11.35 32.11 16.56
N ALA A 503 10.78 31.55 15.50
CA ALA A 503 9.60 32.09 14.84
C ALA A 503 8.29 31.90 15.66
N ALA A 504 8.29 31.06 16.68
CA ALA A 504 7.15 30.89 17.58
C ALA A 504 6.80 32.16 18.35
N GLY A 505 7.71 33.13 18.45
CA GLY A 505 7.48 34.48 19.00
C GLY A 505 7.22 34.49 20.48
N LEU A 506 7.84 33.55 21.23
CA LEU A 506 7.95 33.52 22.68
C LEU A 506 9.43 33.56 23.07
N PRO A 507 9.80 34.25 24.17
CA PRO A 507 11.11 34.08 24.77
C PRO A 507 11.28 32.64 25.26
N VAL A 508 12.27 31.92 24.71
CA VAL A 508 12.59 30.53 25.06
C VAL A 508 14.02 30.49 25.63
N GLU A 509 14.15 29.91 26.82
CA GLU A 509 15.42 29.64 27.48
C GLU A 509 15.62 28.11 27.59
N PHE A 510 16.77 27.61 27.12
CA PHE A 510 17.08 26.19 27.20
C PHE A 510 17.71 25.86 28.57
N ILE A 511 17.07 24.98 29.32
CA ILE A 511 17.52 24.54 30.65
C ILE A 511 18.51 23.37 30.54
N THR A 512 18.33 22.51 29.55
CA THR A 512 19.20 21.36 29.25
C THR A 512 19.87 21.54 27.90
N PRO A 513 21.02 20.90 27.64
CA PRO A 513 21.71 21.01 26.34
C PRO A 513 20.82 20.68 25.16
N SER A 514 20.87 21.49 24.11
CA SER A 514 20.07 21.33 22.92
C SER A 514 20.86 21.66 21.64
N GLU A 515 20.69 20.83 20.60
CA GLU A 515 21.19 21.14 19.25
C GLU A 515 20.42 22.31 18.62
N TYR A 516 19.22 22.61 19.09
CA TYR A 516 18.41 23.74 18.62
C TYR A 516 18.92 25.11 19.11
N GLU A 517 19.67 25.13 20.20
CA GLU A 517 20.30 26.34 20.72
C GLU A 517 21.60 26.69 19.98
N ARG A 518 22.29 25.67 19.43
CA ARG A 518 23.62 25.80 18.84
C ARG A 518 23.60 26.26 17.38
N VAL A 519 22.45 26.37 16.77
CA VAL A 519 22.28 26.70 15.33
C VAL A 519 21.75 28.18 15.20
#